data_455a65872bbec0a1877fd859f7cb6782
#
_entry.id   455a65872bbec0a1877fd859f7cb6782
#
_cell.length_a   1.000
_cell.length_b   1.000
_cell.length_c   1.000
_cell.angle_alpha   90.00
_cell.angle_beta   90.00
_cell.angle_gamma   90.00
#
_symmetry.space_group_name_H-M   'P 1'
#
loop_
_entity.id
_entity.type
_entity.pdbx_description
1 polymer ?
#
loop_
_entity_poly.entity_id
_entity_poly.type
_entity_poly.pdbx_seq_one_letter_code
_entity_poly.pdbx_strand_id
1 'polypeptide(L)'
;MLLSKFFMPVLKEVPKEAEIISHIFMLRAGMIQQSSSGIYSWLPLGKIILEKIIDICRKEMIEAGANEILMPTLQSADIWKQSGRYEDYGKEMLRIKDRNDRDLLYGPTNEEL
;
A
#
# COMPACT_ATOMS: atom_id res chain seq x y z
N MET A 1 -19.31 -16.64 -11.37
CA MET A 1 -18.71 -15.50 -12.12
C MET A 1 -18.29 -16.02 -13.49
N LEU A 2 -18.66 -15.31 -14.58
CA LEU A 2 -18.25 -15.72 -15.94
C LEU A 2 -16.86 -15.13 -16.24
N LEU A 3 -15.92 -15.97 -16.65
CA LEU A 3 -14.55 -15.55 -16.96
C LEU A 3 -14.51 -14.49 -18.09
N SER A 4 -15.44 -14.56 -19.04
CA SER A 4 -15.60 -13.59 -20.13
C SER A 4 -15.98 -12.17 -19.68
N LYS A 5 -16.43 -12.02 -18.42
CA LYS A 5 -16.81 -10.74 -17.81
C LYS A 5 -15.83 -10.29 -16.73
N PHE A 6 -14.79 -11.06 -16.49
CA PHE A 6 -13.80 -10.77 -15.45
C PHE A 6 -12.53 -10.20 -16.06
N PHE A 7 -12.17 -8.98 -15.65
CA PHE A 7 -10.95 -8.33 -16.12
C PHE A 7 -9.72 -9.02 -15.55
N MET A 8 -9.03 -9.80 -16.35
CA MET A 8 -7.83 -10.56 -15.99
C MET A 8 -6.83 -10.55 -17.15
N PRO A 9 -6.03 -9.49 -17.31
CA PRO A 9 -5.06 -9.35 -18.38
C PRO A 9 -3.82 -10.21 -18.10
N VAL A 10 -3.84 -11.47 -18.55
CA VAL A 10 -2.72 -12.40 -18.37
C VAL A 10 -1.61 -12.13 -19.40
N LEU A 11 -0.35 -12.26 -18.96
CA LEU A 11 0.82 -12.12 -19.82
C LEU A 11 1.42 -13.50 -20.13
N LYS A 12 1.77 -13.74 -21.39
CA LYS A 12 2.46 -14.97 -21.82
C LYS A 12 3.94 -14.91 -21.50
N GLU A 13 4.55 -13.76 -21.68
CA GLU A 13 5.99 -13.55 -21.49
C GLU A 13 6.29 -13.13 -20.06
N VAL A 14 7.54 -13.35 -19.65
CA VAL A 14 8.06 -12.88 -18.37
C VAL A 14 8.39 -11.39 -18.51
N PRO A 15 7.81 -10.50 -17.66
CA PRO A 15 8.15 -9.09 -17.67
C PRO A 15 9.64 -8.88 -17.36
N LYS A 16 10.31 -8.03 -18.16
CA LYS A 16 11.76 -7.80 -18.04
C LYS A 16 12.17 -7.15 -16.71
N GLU A 17 11.24 -6.39 -16.12
CA GLU A 17 11.41 -5.66 -14.85
C GLU A 17 11.20 -6.54 -13.60
N ALA A 18 10.79 -7.80 -13.76
CA ALA A 18 10.49 -8.70 -12.65
C ALA A 18 11.56 -9.78 -12.52
N GLU A 19 12.28 -9.78 -11.40
CA GLU A 19 13.32 -10.77 -11.07
C GLU A 19 12.81 -11.82 -10.07
N ILE A 20 11.98 -11.41 -9.10
CA ILE A 20 11.46 -12.27 -8.05
C ILE A 20 10.31 -13.12 -8.59
N ILE A 21 10.33 -14.42 -8.33
CA ILE A 21 9.36 -15.39 -8.86
C ILE A 21 7.91 -15.01 -8.52
N SER A 22 7.62 -14.59 -7.28
CA SER A 22 6.29 -14.16 -6.86
C SER A 22 5.82 -12.92 -7.64
N HIS A 23 6.71 -11.96 -7.87
CA HIS A 23 6.42 -10.76 -8.67
C HIS A 23 6.10 -11.13 -10.14
N ILE A 24 6.91 -12.02 -10.73
CA ILE A 24 6.67 -12.54 -12.08
C ILE A 24 5.28 -13.17 -12.19
N PHE A 25 4.91 -14.03 -11.23
CA PHE A 25 3.60 -14.69 -11.26
C PHE A 25 2.44 -13.71 -11.04
N MET A 26 2.58 -12.73 -10.16
CA MET A 26 1.56 -11.72 -9.94
C MET A 26 1.29 -10.87 -11.20
N LEU A 27 2.34 -10.45 -11.90
CA LEU A 27 2.22 -9.70 -13.17
C LEU A 27 1.62 -10.59 -14.26
N ARG A 28 2.13 -11.81 -14.44
CA ARG A 28 1.64 -12.72 -15.47
C ARG A 28 0.20 -13.17 -15.28
N ALA A 29 -0.22 -13.38 -14.04
CA ALA A 29 -1.60 -13.75 -13.72
C ALA A 29 -2.59 -12.56 -13.79
N GLY A 30 -2.13 -11.36 -14.12
CA GLY A 30 -2.97 -10.18 -14.13
C GLY A 30 -3.53 -9.83 -12.75
N MET A 31 -2.74 -10.05 -11.70
CA MET A 31 -3.10 -9.68 -10.32
C MET A 31 -2.74 -8.23 -10.01
N ILE A 32 -1.64 -7.76 -10.58
CA ILE A 32 -1.14 -6.39 -10.43
C ILE A 32 -0.70 -5.83 -11.78
N GLN A 33 -0.69 -4.51 -11.88
CA GLN A 33 -0.16 -3.76 -13.02
C GLN A 33 0.73 -2.63 -12.52
N GLN A 34 1.92 -2.52 -13.05
CA GLN A 34 2.85 -1.45 -12.71
C GLN A 34 2.41 -0.14 -13.36
N SER A 35 2.29 0.92 -12.57
CA SER A 35 2.03 2.30 -13.03
C SER A 35 3.32 3.06 -13.22
N SER A 36 4.27 2.90 -12.30
CA SER A 36 5.63 3.42 -12.35
C SER A 36 6.53 2.57 -11.46
N SER A 37 7.82 2.84 -11.44
CA SER A 37 8.78 2.08 -10.62
C SER A 37 8.34 2.04 -9.15
N GLY A 38 8.12 0.84 -8.62
CA GLY A 38 7.66 0.62 -7.25
C GLY A 38 6.19 0.92 -6.97
N ILE A 39 5.40 1.38 -7.96
CA ILE A 39 3.99 1.74 -7.78
C ILE A 39 3.11 0.82 -8.64
N TYR A 40 2.17 0.14 -7.99
CA TYR A 40 1.32 -0.88 -8.60
C TYR A 40 -0.16 -0.63 -8.36
N SER A 41 -0.97 -0.94 -9.37
CA SER A 41 -2.41 -1.09 -9.23
C SER A 41 -2.75 -2.55 -8.96
N TRP A 42 -3.59 -2.81 -7.97
CA TRP A 42 -4.17 -4.13 -7.75
C TRP A 42 -5.33 -4.35 -8.71
N LEU A 43 -5.23 -5.35 -9.57
CA LEU A 43 -6.28 -5.75 -10.50
C LEU A 43 -7.29 -6.66 -9.79
N PRO A 44 -8.48 -6.94 -10.38
CA PRO A 44 -9.55 -7.63 -9.68
C PRO A 44 -9.14 -8.95 -9.00
N LEU A 45 -8.36 -9.80 -9.66
CA LEU A 45 -7.90 -11.06 -9.06
C LEU A 45 -6.97 -10.81 -7.86
N GLY A 46 -6.01 -9.90 -8.02
CA GLY A 46 -5.09 -9.54 -6.95
C GLY A 46 -5.81 -8.89 -5.76
N LYS A 47 -6.79 -8.02 -6.04
CA LYS A 47 -7.61 -7.37 -5.00
C LYS A 47 -8.42 -8.38 -4.19
N ILE A 48 -9.03 -9.39 -4.84
CA ILE A 48 -9.75 -10.47 -4.15
C ILE A 48 -8.83 -11.24 -3.19
N ILE A 49 -7.61 -11.55 -3.64
CA ILE A 49 -6.64 -12.28 -2.81
C ILE A 49 -6.16 -11.41 -1.66
N LEU A 50 -5.84 -10.14 -1.92
CA LEU A 50 -5.44 -9.18 -0.90
C LEU A 50 -6.50 -9.03 0.19
N GLU A 51 -7.78 -8.88 -0.19
CA GLU A 51 -8.89 -8.78 0.78
C GLU A 51 -9.02 -10.01 1.65
N LYS A 52 -8.84 -11.22 1.09
CA LYS A 52 -8.84 -12.45 1.90
C LYS A 52 -7.73 -12.45 2.96
N ILE A 53 -6.54 -11.97 2.62
CA ILE A 53 -5.43 -11.86 3.58
C ILE A 53 -5.76 -10.82 4.65
N ILE A 54 -6.29 -9.66 4.24
CA ILE A 54 -6.71 -8.60 5.17
C ILE A 54 -7.77 -9.14 6.14
N ASP A 55 -8.76 -9.88 5.63
CA ASP A 55 -9.83 -10.44 6.47
C ASP A 55 -9.31 -11.46 7.49
N ILE A 56 -8.33 -12.28 7.11
CA ILE A 56 -7.67 -13.21 8.05
C ILE A 56 -6.96 -12.42 9.16
N CYS A 57 -6.12 -11.44 8.79
CA CYS A 57 -5.41 -10.61 9.76
C CYS A 57 -6.39 -9.85 10.67
N ARG A 58 -7.42 -9.25 10.10
CA ARG A 58 -8.48 -8.53 10.84
C ARG A 58 -9.14 -9.42 11.88
N LYS A 59 -9.54 -10.62 11.47
CA LYS A 59 -10.19 -11.59 12.35
C LYS A 59 -9.29 -11.96 13.53
N GLU A 60 -8.05 -12.34 13.27
CA GLU A 60 -7.11 -12.73 14.32
C GLU A 60 -6.84 -11.56 15.30
N MET A 61 -6.71 -10.34 14.80
CA MET A 61 -6.49 -9.15 15.66
C MET A 61 -7.72 -8.83 16.51
N ILE A 62 -8.93 -8.92 15.96
CA ILE A 62 -10.16 -8.70 16.70
C ILE A 62 -10.35 -9.80 17.78
N GLU A 63 -10.09 -11.06 17.47
CA GLU A 63 -10.15 -12.17 18.42
C GLU A 63 -9.12 -12.00 19.56
N ALA A 64 -7.99 -11.37 19.26
CA ALA A 64 -6.99 -10.98 20.27
C ALA A 64 -7.40 -9.75 21.12
N GLY A 65 -8.56 -9.14 20.85
CA GLY A 65 -9.07 -7.99 21.62
C GLY A 65 -8.70 -6.61 21.06
N ALA A 66 -8.11 -6.54 19.85
CA ALA A 66 -7.82 -5.27 19.20
C ALA A 66 -9.09 -4.61 18.64
N ASN A 67 -9.09 -3.28 18.57
CA ASN A 67 -10.13 -2.49 17.92
C ASN A 67 -9.60 -1.94 16.60
N GLU A 68 -10.32 -2.18 15.52
CA GLU A 68 -9.94 -1.65 14.21
C GLU A 68 -10.31 -0.17 14.09
N ILE A 69 -9.36 0.66 13.69
CA ILE A 69 -9.55 2.08 13.41
C ILE A 69 -8.96 2.43 12.06
N LEU A 70 -9.43 3.51 11.45
CA LEU A 70 -8.86 4.05 10.21
C LEU A 70 -8.20 5.39 10.51
N MET A 71 -6.88 5.42 10.47
CA MET A 71 -6.08 6.63 10.69
C MET A 71 -5.78 7.35 9.38
N PRO A 72 -5.59 8.69 9.42
CA PRO A 72 -5.23 9.45 8.23
C PRO A 72 -3.81 9.12 7.77
N THR A 73 -3.64 9.01 6.45
CA THR A 73 -2.32 8.80 5.83
C THR A 73 -1.51 10.09 5.76
N LEU A 74 -2.20 11.23 5.55
CA LEU A 74 -1.57 12.55 5.64
C LEU A 74 -1.58 13.01 7.08
N GLN A 75 -0.39 13.33 7.61
CA GLN A 75 -0.17 13.69 9.01
C GLN A 75 0.47 15.07 9.11
N SER A 76 0.21 15.79 10.23
CA SER A 76 0.89 17.04 10.51
C SER A 76 2.36 16.79 10.80
N ALA A 77 3.25 17.61 10.24
CA ALA A 77 4.68 17.55 10.56
C ALA A 77 4.97 17.88 12.03
N ASP A 78 4.07 18.59 12.72
CA ASP A 78 4.30 19.04 14.10
C ASP A 78 4.41 17.86 15.08
N ILE A 79 3.56 16.83 14.93
CA ILE A 79 3.62 15.64 15.81
C ILE A 79 4.92 14.86 15.62
N TRP A 80 5.42 14.81 14.39
CA TRP A 80 6.69 14.17 14.04
C TRP A 80 7.91 14.99 14.50
N LYS A 81 7.80 16.33 14.51
CA LYS A 81 8.82 17.21 15.09
C LYS A 81 8.88 17.06 16.60
N GLN A 82 7.74 16.87 17.27
CA GLN A 82 7.68 16.62 18.71
C GLN A 82 8.36 15.31 19.13
N SER A 83 8.20 14.24 18.34
CA SER A 83 8.88 12.96 18.57
C SER A 83 10.36 12.95 18.17
N GLY A 84 10.83 13.99 17.46
CA GLY A 84 12.18 14.08 16.90
C GLY A 84 12.36 13.26 15.61
N ARG A 85 11.40 12.42 15.24
CA ARG A 85 11.51 11.52 14.08
C ARG A 85 11.40 12.22 12.71
N TYR A 86 10.94 13.48 12.68
CA TYR A 86 10.81 14.23 11.44
C TYR A 86 12.12 14.38 10.68
N GLU A 87 13.22 14.65 11.40
CA GLU A 87 14.56 14.78 10.79
C GLU A 87 15.24 13.40 10.66
N ASP A 88 15.09 12.53 11.64
CA ASP A 88 15.72 11.21 11.67
C ASP A 88 15.30 10.30 10.51
N TYR A 89 14.06 10.45 10.01
CA TYR A 89 13.57 9.70 8.85
C TYR A 89 14.27 10.07 7.53
N GLY A 90 14.92 11.22 7.49
CA GLY A 90 15.74 11.64 6.37
C GLY A 90 14.97 11.86 5.05
N LYS A 91 15.58 11.47 3.95
CA LYS A 91 15.08 11.71 2.57
C LYS A 91 13.94 10.77 2.16
N GLU A 92 13.72 9.69 2.86
CA GLU A 92 12.70 8.69 2.54
C GLU A 92 11.29 9.16 2.91
N MET A 93 11.19 10.13 3.82
CA MET A 93 9.92 10.73 4.20
C MET A 93 9.38 11.65 3.10
N LEU A 94 8.19 11.36 2.59
CA LEU A 94 7.50 12.22 1.65
C LEU A 94 6.91 13.43 2.38
N ARG A 95 7.57 14.57 2.26
CA ARG A 95 7.17 15.86 2.84
C ARG A 95 6.36 16.66 1.83
N ILE A 96 5.27 17.25 2.28
CA ILE A 96 4.30 17.95 1.44
C ILE A 96 3.96 19.28 2.11
N LYS A 97 3.65 20.30 1.31
CA LYS A 97 3.00 21.53 1.79
C LYS A 97 1.57 21.59 1.28
N ASP A 98 0.65 21.99 2.13
CA ASP A 98 -0.72 22.23 1.72
C ASP A 98 -0.86 23.64 1.09
N ARG A 99 -2.08 23.96 0.62
CA ARG A 99 -2.38 25.27 0.03
C ARG A 99 -2.24 26.47 0.99
N ASN A 100 -2.10 26.22 2.28
CA ASN A 100 -1.93 27.23 3.33
C ASN A 100 -0.49 27.23 3.88
N ASP A 101 0.46 26.63 3.15
CA ASP A 101 1.89 26.50 3.52
C ASP A 101 2.14 25.67 4.81
N ARG A 102 1.18 24.87 5.26
CA ARG A 102 1.36 23.99 6.40
C ARG A 102 2.18 22.77 5.99
N ASP A 103 3.17 22.42 6.81
CA ASP A 103 3.99 21.23 6.62
C ASP A 103 3.19 19.98 6.98
N LEU A 104 3.03 19.10 6.01
CA LEU A 104 2.44 17.78 6.13
C LEU A 104 3.44 16.73 5.66
N LEU A 105 3.17 15.49 5.99
CA LEU A 105 3.89 14.36 5.44
C LEU A 105 2.95 13.20 5.13
N TYR A 106 3.38 12.33 4.23
CA TYR A 106 2.74 11.03 4.03
C TYR A 106 3.30 10.08 5.10
N GLY A 107 2.49 9.75 6.09
CA GLY A 107 2.92 8.98 7.26
C GLY A 107 3.39 7.57 6.87
N PRO A 108 4.66 7.22 7.06
CA PRO A 108 5.14 5.85 6.86
C PRO A 108 4.61 4.89 7.92
N THR A 109 4.17 5.43 9.03
CA THR A 109 3.63 4.74 10.21
C THR A 109 2.68 5.65 11.00
N ASN A 110 1.97 5.15 12.01
CA ASN A 110 0.92 5.88 12.72
C ASN A 110 1.15 5.98 14.25
N GLU A 111 2.35 5.72 14.72
CA GLU A 111 2.64 5.77 16.16
C GLU A 111 2.58 7.20 16.75
N GLU A 112 2.71 8.23 15.93
CA GLU A 112 2.61 9.63 16.34
C GLU A 112 1.18 10.15 16.46
N LEU A 113 0.18 9.42 15.91
CA LEU A 113 -1.24 9.83 15.91
C LEU A 113 -1.97 9.47 17.19
#